data_0664fb6d3f625524e6cf887a29f75e3d
#
_entry.id   0664fb6d3f625524e6cf887a29f75e3d
#
_cell.length_a   1.000
_cell.length_b   1.000
_cell.length_c   1.000
_cell.angle_alpha   90.00
_cell.angle_beta   90.00
_cell.angle_gamma   90.00
#
_symmetry.space_group_name_H-M   'P 1'
#
loop_
_entity.id
_entity.type
_entity.pdbx_description
1 polymer ?
#
loop_
_entity_poly.entity_id
_entity_poly.type
_entity_poly.pdbx_seq_one_letter_code
_entity_poly.pdbx_strand_id
1 'polypeptide(L)'
;MIGEVTSTRRSPLDNRRFRTLLLAIATPPIAAVYIWRTLILPALSGALPADFSANYLAAAARIASGRDPYDLCLIQGCSPTPGTFTPLPLAGAQYVTPLPVAWMLQPLVGADPHIQLAILTGVLQIAVLVFLWTTFRAVGVTDWQLGLLLILVVIGFEPVVGNFDEGQVNLVLLAMSGVWLMAWVAGDRWWGGAALGIAVAIKLLQAPLGLLLLWGRRWRMVIAAAVAGAVLWLVAVPQYLAEYIFKVAPVLAGGTGLFENHSPGGTVARLIDPGTFMGAVRDTSPLTRVITTAIALAALAITFWVMKRPRDDRVGRMLEAAAVVAVGPLVASYSWGTHLVLLLLPILVLSVWAVRHRDWVVLGLVALGWALIGPGHNWFQLVLVSGRANMVELRLMAEFGVLGITAIWAAALLAIRREPLSARS
;
A
#
# COMPACT_ATOMS: atom_id res chain seq x y z
N MET A 1 41.52 26.88 22.32
CA MET A 1 40.66 27.49 21.29
C MET A 1 40.78 26.63 20.02
N ILE A 2 39.91 25.64 19.87
CA ILE A 2 39.79 24.85 18.65
C ILE A 2 38.56 25.40 17.96
N GLY A 3 38.79 26.15 16.87
CA GLY A 3 37.71 26.75 16.09
C GLY A 3 36.82 25.70 15.50
N GLU A 4 35.53 25.75 15.84
CA GLU A 4 34.44 25.03 15.14
C GLU A 4 34.38 25.54 13.70
N VAL A 5 34.99 24.77 12.78
CA VAL A 5 34.71 24.92 11.33
C VAL A 5 33.42 24.22 11.09
N THR A 6 32.29 24.81 11.41
CA THR A 6 30.98 24.41 10.91
C THR A 6 30.92 24.81 9.42
N SER A 7 31.48 23.96 8.56
CA SER A 7 31.27 24.02 7.12
C SER A 7 29.79 23.77 6.85
N THR A 8 28.99 24.82 6.79
CA THR A 8 27.60 24.80 6.33
C THR A 8 27.57 24.56 4.83
N ARG A 9 27.89 23.34 4.37
CA ARG A 9 27.64 22.97 2.98
C ARG A 9 26.13 23.09 2.74
N ARG A 10 25.74 24.12 2.01
CA ARG A 10 24.36 24.29 1.56
C ARG A 10 23.98 23.09 0.70
N SER A 11 22.85 22.45 1.01
CA SER A 11 22.30 21.38 0.18
C SER A 11 21.96 21.90 -1.23
N PRO A 12 22.15 21.11 -2.30
CA PRO A 12 21.58 21.43 -3.58
C PRO A 12 20.07 21.71 -3.54
N LEU A 13 19.34 21.00 -2.66
CA LEU A 13 17.91 21.20 -2.46
C LEU A 13 17.57 22.51 -1.71
N ASP A 14 18.51 23.17 -1.05
CA ASP A 14 18.32 24.52 -0.51
C ASP A 14 18.37 25.59 -1.62
N ASN A 15 18.92 25.25 -2.79
CA ASN A 15 19.03 26.15 -3.93
C ASN A 15 17.72 26.16 -4.73
N ARG A 16 17.02 27.30 -4.68
CA ARG A 16 15.77 27.51 -5.41
C ARG A 16 15.90 27.30 -6.92
N ARG A 17 17.02 27.72 -7.52
CA ARG A 17 17.28 27.54 -8.96
C ARG A 17 17.44 26.06 -9.32
N PHE A 18 18.14 25.30 -8.50
CA PHE A 18 18.26 23.85 -8.68
C PHE A 18 16.91 23.14 -8.62
N ARG A 19 16.07 23.47 -7.62
CA ARG A 19 14.70 22.93 -7.53
C ARG A 19 13.84 23.31 -8.73
N THR A 20 13.92 24.56 -9.22
CA THR A 20 13.22 24.99 -10.42
C THR A 20 13.65 24.21 -11.66
N LEU A 21 14.95 23.99 -11.84
CA LEU A 21 15.48 23.20 -12.95
C LEU A 21 15.01 21.74 -12.87
N LEU A 22 15.08 21.14 -11.68
CA LEU A 22 14.61 19.77 -11.45
C LEU A 22 13.13 19.63 -11.78
N LEU A 23 12.28 20.56 -11.33
CA LEU A 23 10.87 20.59 -11.66
C LEU A 23 10.63 20.76 -13.16
N ALA A 24 11.35 21.67 -13.83
CA ALA A 24 11.19 21.89 -15.26
C ALA A 24 11.54 20.64 -16.10
N ILE A 25 12.53 19.87 -15.68
CA ILE A 25 12.94 18.63 -16.37
C ILE A 25 12.01 17.46 -16.03
N ALA A 26 11.66 17.27 -14.75
CA ALA A 26 10.95 16.07 -14.30
C ALA A 26 9.44 16.16 -14.53
N THR A 27 8.83 17.36 -14.44
CA THR A 27 7.37 17.49 -14.52
C THR A 27 6.80 17.03 -15.86
N PRO A 28 7.31 17.44 -17.04
CA PRO A 28 6.66 17.07 -18.30
C PRO A 28 6.58 15.57 -18.53
N PRO A 29 7.66 14.77 -18.43
CA PRO A 29 7.59 13.35 -18.69
C PRO A 29 6.76 12.59 -17.64
N ILE A 30 6.90 12.92 -16.35
CA ILE A 30 6.15 12.22 -15.29
C ILE A 30 4.66 12.52 -15.41
N ALA A 31 4.29 13.80 -15.58
CA ALA A 31 2.88 14.19 -15.74
C ALA A 31 2.28 13.59 -17.02
N ALA A 32 3.02 13.58 -18.13
CA ALA A 32 2.57 12.99 -19.39
C ALA A 32 2.27 11.50 -19.25
N VAL A 33 3.17 10.72 -18.63
CA VAL A 33 2.96 9.29 -18.38
C VAL A 33 1.76 9.06 -17.45
N TYR A 34 1.65 9.82 -16.37
CA TYR A 34 0.53 9.72 -15.44
C TYR A 34 -0.80 10.00 -16.14
N ILE A 35 -0.94 11.14 -16.82
CA ILE A 35 -2.16 11.53 -17.54
C ILE A 35 -2.50 10.49 -18.62
N TRP A 36 -1.50 10.05 -19.36
CA TRP A 36 -1.70 9.04 -20.41
C TRP A 36 -2.28 7.73 -19.85
N ARG A 37 -1.62 7.15 -18.83
CA ARG A 37 -2.02 5.84 -18.29
C ARG A 37 -3.30 5.89 -17.45
N THR A 38 -3.54 7.00 -16.71
CA THR A 38 -4.67 7.05 -15.76
C THR A 38 -5.94 7.73 -16.30
N LEU A 39 -5.84 8.49 -17.40
CA LEU A 39 -6.98 9.20 -17.96
C LEU A 39 -7.18 8.91 -19.45
N ILE A 40 -6.13 9.09 -20.29
CA ILE A 40 -6.29 9.02 -21.75
C ILE A 40 -6.45 7.58 -22.21
N LEU A 41 -5.54 6.68 -21.84
CA LEU A 41 -5.58 5.28 -22.27
C LEU A 41 -6.86 4.57 -21.81
N PRO A 42 -7.32 4.66 -20.57
CA PRO A 42 -8.60 4.11 -20.15
C PRO A 42 -9.78 4.66 -20.96
N ALA A 43 -9.83 5.99 -21.15
CA ALA A 43 -10.91 6.62 -21.93
C ALA A 43 -10.95 6.17 -23.41
N LEU A 44 -9.78 5.95 -24.01
CA LEU A 44 -9.69 5.46 -25.41
C LEU A 44 -10.01 3.98 -25.55
N SER A 45 -9.56 3.16 -24.59
CA SER A 45 -9.80 1.71 -24.65
C SER A 45 -11.23 1.32 -24.34
N GLY A 46 -11.89 2.06 -23.44
CA GLY A 46 -13.19 1.69 -22.89
C GLY A 46 -13.21 0.37 -22.11
N ALA A 47 -12.04 -0.28 -21.99
CA ALA A 47 -11.90 -1.56 -21.31
C ALA A 47 -11.85 -1.36 -19.79
N LEU A 48 -12.61 -2.15 -19.06
CA LEU A 48 -12.55 -2.15 -17.59
C LEU A 48 -11.26 -2.85 -17.14
N PRO A 49 -10.58 -2.32 -16.13
CA PRO A 49 -9.46 -2.98 -15.49
C PRO A 49 -9.81 -4.39 -15.00
N ALA A 50 -8.83 -5.31 -15.09
CA ALA A 50 -9.07 -6.73 -14.87
C ALA A 50 -9.60 -7.03 -13.45
N ASP A 51 -8.96 -6.52 -12.42
CA ASP A 51 -9.40 -6.75 -11.03
C ASP A 51 -10.73 -6.07 -10.72
N PHE A 52 -10.96 -4.88 -11.28
CA PHE A 52 -12.24 -4.20 -11.09
C PHE A 52 -13.40 -5.01 -11.67
N SER A 53 -13.26 -5.50 -12.90
CA SER A 53 -14.32 -6.26 -13.59
C SER A 53 -14.45 -7.69 -13.05
N ALA A 54 -13.33 -8.43 -13.00
CA ALA A 54 -13.34 -9.85 -12.70
C ALA A 54 -13.45 -10.16 -11.20
N ASN A 55 -13.02 -9.26 -10.33
CA ASN A 55 -13.09 -9.46 -8.89
C ASN A 55 -14.21 -8.61 -8.26
N TYR A 56 -14.10 -7.27 -8.28
CA TYR A 56 -15.03 -6.41 -7.52
C TYR A 56 -16.45 -6.39 -8.10
N LEU A 57 -16.62 -6.16 -9.40
CA LEU A 57 -17.96 -6.14 -10.03
C LEU A 57 -18.58 -7.54 -10.11
N ALA A 58 -17.78 -8.58 -10.32
CA ALA A 58 -18.27 -9.96 -10.32
C ALA A 58 -18.81 -10.36 -8.93
N ALA A 59 -18.11 -10.01 -7.85
CA ALA A 59 -18.59 -10.23 -6.48
C ALA A 59 -19.85 -9.39 -6.19
N ALA A 60 -19.88 -8.11 -6.63
CA ALA A 60 -21.06 -7.26 -6.51
C ALA A 60 -22.30 -7.85 -7.22
N ALA A 61 -22.12 -8.39 -8.43
CA ALA A 61 -23.19 -9.04 -9.18
C ALA A 61 -23.69 -10.33 -8.50
N ARG A 62 -22.79 -11.09 -7.87
CA ARG A 62 -23.18 -12.27 -7.07
C ARG A 62 -24.01 -11.86 -5.85
N ILE A 63 -23.58 -10.85 -5.10
CA ILE A 63 -24.36 -10.34 -3.96
C ILE A 63 -25.73 -9.85 -4.43
N ALA A 64 -25.79 -9.07 -5.52
CA ALA A 64 -27.05 -8.53 -6.05
C ALA A 64 -28.02 -9.64 -6.51
N SER A 65 -27.50 -10.80 -6.96
CA SER A 65 -28.30 -11.97 -7.38
C SER A 65 -28.55 -12.97 -6.25
N GLY A 66 -28.20 -12.66 -4.99
CA GLY A 66 -28.34 -13.56 -3.85
C GLY A 66 -27.43 -14.78 -3.88
N ARG A 67 -26.38 -14.78 -4.70
CA ARG A 67 -25.39 -15.85 -4.79
C ARG A 67 -24.22 -15.58 -3.85
N ASP A 68 -23.53 -16.66 -3.44
CA ASP A 68 -22.32 -16.57 -2.65
C ASP A 68 -21.24 -15.76 -3.41
N PRO A 69 -20.75 -14.63 -2.86
CA PRO A 69 -19.71 -13.83 -3.48
C PRO A 69 -18.33 -14.50 -3.40
N TYR A 70 -18.07 -15.37 -2.45
CA TYR A 70 -16.84 -16.13 -2.31
C TYR A 70 -16.97 -17.48 -3.02
N ASP A 71 -16.23 -17.69 -4.09
CA ASP A 71 -16.07 -19.02 -4.67
C ASP A 71 -14.95 -19.77 -3.93
N LEU A 72 -15.30 -20.44 -2.85
CA LEU A 72 -14.34 -21.16 -2.01
C LEU A 72 -13.58 -22.22 -2.79
N CYS A 73 -14.17 -22.81 -3.84
CA CYS A 73 -13.50 -23.80 -4.67
C CYS A 73 -12.34 -23.16 -5.44
N LEU A 74 -12.54 -22.00 -6.06
CA LEU A 74 -11.49 -21.27 -6.75
C LEU A 74 -10.43 -20.74 -5.74
N ILE A 75 -10.86 -20.32 -4.56
CA ILE A 75 -9.98 -19.83 -3.51
C ILE A 75 -9.09 -20.95 -2.95
N GLN A 76 -9.63 -22.15 -2.77
CA GLN A 76 -8.92 -23.30 -2.20
C GLN A 76 -8.18 -24.15 -3.25
N GLY A 77 -8.27 -23.80 -4.52
CA GLY A 77 -7.60 -24.53 -5.61
C GLY A 77 -8.27 -25.85 -5.99
N CYS A 78 -9.58 -25.95 -5.84
CA CYS A 78 -10.31 -27.07 -6.39
C CYS A 78 -10.11 -27.08 -7.92
N SER A 79 -9.67 -28.20 -8.49
CA SER A 79 -9.68 -28.36 -9.95
C SER A 79 -11.12 -28.25 -10.45
N PRO A 80 -11.40 -27.40 -11.45
CA PRO A 80 -12.70 -27.44 -12.10
C PRO A 80 -12.90 -28.85 -12.67
N THR A 81 -14.08 -29.40 -12.48
CA THR A 81 -14.44 -30.69 -13.06
C THR A 81 -14.10 -30.63 -14.57
N PRO A 82 -13.34 -31.60 -15.13
CA PRO A 82 -13.00 -31.60 -16.56
C PRO A 82 -14.27 -31.51 -17.39
N GLY A 83 -14.40 -30.44 -18.18
CA GLY A 83 -15.55 -30.19 -19.03
C GLY A 83 -16.49 -29.05 -18.66
N THR A 84 -16.35 -28.44 -17.49
CA THR A 84 -17.08 -27.23 -17.13
C THR A 84 -16.20 -26.00 -17.32
N PHE A 85 -16.03 -25.59 -18.57
CA PHE A 85 -15.44 -24.29 -18.87
C PHE A 85 -16.53 -23.23 -18.65
N THR A 86 -16.51 -22.60 -17.46
CA THR A 86 -17.31 -21.39 -17.23
C THR A 86 -16.63 -20.26 -17.98
N PRO A 87 -17.33 -19.53 -18.86
CA PRO A 87 -16.74 -18.37 -19.55
C PRO A 87 -16.15 -17.38 -18.53
N LEU A 88 -14.99 -16.82 -18.83
CA LEU A 88 -14.22 -15.86 -18.01
C LEU A 88 -15.02 -14.80 -17.23
N PRO A 89 -16.14 -14.23 -17.73
CA PRO A 89 -16.93 -13.26 -16.95
C PRO A 89 -17.60 -13.83 -15.70
N LEU A 90 -17.77 -15.14 -15.60
CA LEU A 90 -18.37 -15.83 -14.43
C LEU A 90 -17.35 -16.60 -13.61
N ALA A 91 -16.18 -16.90 -14.16
CA ALA A 91 -15.06 -17.55 -13.47
C ALA A 91 -14.28 -16.58 -12.55
N GLY A 92 -14.58 -15.27 -12.61
CA GLY A 92 -13.83 -14.20 -11.97
C GLY A 92 -13.98 -14.08 -10.47
N ALA A 93 -14.38 -15.09 -9.77
CA ALA A 93 -14.58 -14.95 -8.33
C ALA A 93 -13.42 -15.50 -7.50
N GLN A 94 -12.20 -15.14 -7.82
CA GLN A 94 -11.13 -15.17 -6.84
C GLN A 94 -11.21 -13.97 -5.88
N TYR A 95 -12.43 -13.50 -5.59
CA TYR A 95 -12.63 -12.41 -4.66
C TYR A 95 -12.23 -12.87 -3.26
N VAL A 96 -11.17 -12.28 -2.73
CA VAL A 96 -10.57 -12.64 -1.45
C VAL A 96 -10.53 -11.47 -0.48
N THR A 97 -11.05 -10.30 -0.89
CA THR A 97 -11.11 -9.11 -0.05
C THR A 97 -12.41 -9.07 0.77
N PRO A 98 -12.45 -8.29 1.86
CA PRO A 98 -13.70 -8.05 2.58
C PRO A 98 -14.82 -7.52 1.68
N LEU A 99 -16.03 -8.01 1.85
CA LEU A 99 -17.17 -7.74 0.97
C LEU A 99 -17.76 -6.32 0.98
N PRO A 100 -17.53 -5.44 1.97
CA PRO A 100 -18.10 -4.10 1.93
C PRO A 100 -17.85 -3.34 0.62
N VAL A 101 -16.69 -3.53 -0.02
CA VAL A 101 -16.42 -2.88 -1.32
C VAL A 101 -17.34 -3.43 -2.42
N ALA A 102 -17.46 -4.75 -2.53
CA ALA A 102 -18.34 -5.36 -3.52
C ALA A 102 -19.80 -4.94 -3.30
N TRP A 103 -20.24 -4.85 -2.04
CA TRP A 103 -21.58 -4.36 -1.70
C TRP A 103 -21.79 -2.91 -2.16
N MET A 104 -20.83 -2.02 -1.94
CA MET A 104 -20.90 -0.62 -2.39
C MET A 104 -20.96 -0.48 -3.91
N LEU A 105 -20.42 -1.44 -4.65
CA LEU A 105 -20.39 -1.43 -6.12
C LEU A 105 -21.65 -2.04 -6.77
N GLN A 106 -22.60 -2.60 -5.99
CA GLN A 106 -23.83 -3.17 -6.57
C GLN A 106 -24.60 -2.19 -7.49
N PRO A 107 -24.71 -0.87 -7.20
CA PRO A 107 -25.40 0.07 -8.10
C PRO A 107 -24.75 0.20 -9.47
N LEU A 108 -23.48 -0.23 -9.61
CA LEU A 108 -22.76 -0.20 -10.89
C LEU A 108 -22.93 -1.49 -11.70
N VAL A 109 -23.50 -2.54 -11.11
CA VAL A 109 -23.73 -3.80 -11.81
C VAL A 109 -24.72 -3.57 -12.95
N GLY A 110 -24.31 -3.92 -14.18
CA GLY A 110 -25.13 -3.71 -15.40
C GLY A 110 -25.11 -2.27 -15.95
N ALA A 111 -24.41 -1.34 -15.33
CA ALA A 111 -24.19 -0.01 -15.90
C ALA A 111 -23.25 -0.11 -17.13
N ASP A 112 -23.33 0.91 -17.98
CA ASP A 112 -22.44 1.03 -19.14
C ASP A 112 -20.96 1.01 -18.70
N PRO A 113 -20.07 0.23 -19.37
CA PRO A 113 -18.67 0.13 -19.00
C PRO A 113 -17.93 1.48 -18.95
N HIS A 114 -18.28 2.44 -19.80
CA HIS A 114 -17.69 3.78 -19.77
C HIS A 114 -18.08 4.55 -18.50
N ILE A 115 -19.32 4.37 -18.02
CA ILE A 115 -19.80 4.96 -16.76
C ILE A 115 -19.06 4.31 -15.57
N GLN A 116 -18.95 2.98 -15.57
CA GLN A 116 -18.20 2.24 -14.54
C GLN A 116 -16.74 2.72 -14.48
N LEU A 117 -16.07 2.83 -15.63
CA LEU A 117 -14.69 3.29 -15.74
C LEU A 117 -14.54 4.74 -15.30
N ALA A 118 -15.44 5.64 -15.70
CA ALA A 118 -15.41 7.04 -15.31
C ALA A 118 -15.57 7.22 -13.79
N ILE A 119 -16.48 6.47 -13.15
CA ILE A 119 -16.67 6.48 -11.70
C ILE A 119 -15.43 5.94 -11.00
N LEU A 120 -14.90 4.78 -11.40
CA LEU A 120 -13.69 4.22 -10.84
C LEU A 120 -12.53 5.21 -10.91
N THR A 121 -12.23 5.71 -12.11
CA THR A 121 -11.13 6.66 -12.34
C THR A 121 -11.32 7.93 -11.51
N GLY A 122 -12.53 8.49 -11.48
CA GLY A 122 -12.86 9.67 -10.68
C GLY A 122 -12.62 9.45 -9.18
N VAL A 123 -13.07 8.32 -8.64
CA VAL A 123 -12.85 7.96 -7.22
C VAL A 123 -11.36 7.81 -6.91
N LEU A 124 -10.59 7.15 -7.77
CA LEU A 124 -9.16 6.96 -7.55
C LEU A 124 -8.39 8.28 -7.65
N GLN A 125 -8.74 9.19 -8.59
CA GLN A 125 -8.14 10.52 -8.68
C GLN A 125 -8.45 11.37 -7.44
N ILE A 126 -9.72 11.39 -6.98
CA ILE A 126 -10.12 12.07 -5.75
C ILE A 126 -9.33 11.52 -4.55
N ALA A 127 -9.13 10.20 -4.48
CA ALA A 127 -8.36 9.57 -3.42
C ALA A 127 -6.90 10.06 -3.40
N VAL A 128 -6.24 10.18 -4.56
CA VAL A 128 -4.88 10.75 -4.66
C VAL A 128 -4.86 12.20 -4.16
N LEU A 129 -5.84 13.02 -4.55
CA LEU A 129 -5.92 14.41 -4.11
C LEU A 129 -6.16 14.54 -2.60
N VAL A 130 -7.06 13.72 -2.05
CA VAL A 130 -7.32 13.67 -0.60
C VAL A 130 -6.07 13.24 0.17
N PHE A 131 -5.36 12.23 -0.32
CA PHE A 131 -4.09 11.79 0.29
C PHE A 131 -3.05 12.90 0.29
N LEU A 132 -2.81 13.56 -0.84
CA LEU A 132 -1.85 14.67 -0.94
C LEU A 132 -2.22 15.80 0.01
N TRP A 133 -3.47 16.25 -0.02
CA TRP A 133 -3.94 17.34 0.83
C TRP A 133 -3.80 17.03 2.32
N THR A 134 -4.28 15.85 2.76
CA THR A 134 -4.24 15.47 4.18
C THR A 134 -2.81 15.26 4.67
N THR A 135 -1.97 14.59 3.86
CA THR A 135 -0.57 14.33 4.21
C THR A 135 0.23 15.64 4.25
N PHE A 136 0.08 16.52 3.27
CA PHE A 136 0.77 17.83 3.27
C PHE A 136 0.38 18.66 4.48
N ARG A 137 -0.88 18.66 4.87
CA ARG A 137 -1.35 19.29 6.11
C ARG A 137 -0.73 18.64 7.35
N ALA A 138 -0.67 17.32 7.38
CA ALA A 138 -0.09 16.57 8.50
C ALA A 138 1.41 16.81 8.65
N VAL A 139 2.19 16.80 7.56
CA VAL A 139 3.65 17.01 7.60
C VAL A 139 4.07 18.49 7.58
N GLY A 140 3.12 19.41 7.32
CA GLY A 140 3.36 20.86 7.33
C GLY A 140 4.20 21.33 6.14
N VAL A 141 3.86 20.88 4.91
CA VAL A 141 4.48 21.38 3.68
C VAL A 141 3.93 22.78 3.39
N THR A 142 4.81 23.78 3.39
CA THR A 142 4.47 25.19 3.08
C THR A 142 5.22 25.71 1.86
N ASP A 143 6.36 25.12 1.53
CA ASP A 143 7.13 25.45 0.33
C ASP A 143 6.48 24.79 -0.90
N TRP A 144 6.00 25.59 -1.83
CA TRP A 144 5.32 25.12 -3.03
C TRP A 144 6.21 24.28 -3.96
N GLN A 145 7.52 24.58 -4.05
CA GLN A 145 8.45 23.80 -4.87
C GLN A 145 8.67 22.41 -4.27
N LEU A 146 8.83 22.34 -2.95
CA LEU A 146 8.87 21.04 -2.25
C LEU A 146 7.55 20.30 -2.44
N GLY A 147 6.42 20.99 -2.33
CA GLY A 147 5.10 20.40 -2.59
C GLY A 147 4.99 19.78 -3.99
N LEU A 148 5.41 20.51 -5.03
CA LEU A 148 5.41 19.98 -6.40
C LEU A 148 6.36 18.80 -6.57
N LEU A 149 7.56 18.82 -5.98
CA LEU A 149 8.47 17.67 -6.02
C LEU A 149 7.83 16.43 -5.37
N LEU A 150 7.15 16.60 -4.25
CA LEU A 150 6.44 15.51 -3.59
C LEU A 150 5.24 15.00 -4.39
N ILE A 151 4.53 15.89 -5.12
CA ILE A 151 3.49 15.47 -6.07
C ILE A 151 4.11 14.60 -7.17
N LEU A 152 5.25 14.99 -7.74
CA LEU A 152 5.94 14.19 -8.76
C LEU A 152 6.40 12.83 -8.20
N VAL A 153 6.84 12.77 -6.94
CA VAL A 153 7.16 11.50 -6.26
C VAL A 153 5.91 10.60 -6.19
N VAL A 154 4.73 11.17 -5.92
CA VAL A 154 3.48 10.41 -5.82
C VAL A 154 3.01 9.93 -7.19
N ILE A 155 2.87 10.83 -8.17
CA ILE A 155 2.32 10.46 -9.49
C ILE A 155 3.32 9.67 -10.35
N GLY A 156 4.62 9.76 -10.05
CA GLY A 156 5.67 8.95 -10.67
C GLY A 156 5.93 7.61 -9.97
N PHE A 157 5.19 7.29 -8.91
CA PHE A 157 5.34 6.02 -8.20
C PHE A 157 4.48 4.96 -8.87
N GLU A 158 5.11 3.93 -9.44
CA GLU A 158 4.41 2.92 -10.24
C GLU A 158 3.21 2.27 -9.55
N PRO A 159 3.24 1.95 -8.25
CA PRO A 159 2.05 1.44 -7.56
C PRO A 159 0.83 2.36 -7.62
N VAL A 160 1.00 3.68 -7.82
CA VAL A 160 -0.14 4.58 -8.05
C VAL A 160 -0.78 4.27 -9.39
N VAL A 161 0.00 4.26 -10.46
CA VAL A 161 -0.48 3.99 -11.82
C VAL A 161 -1.03 2.57 -11.92
N GLY A 162 -0.34 1.59 -11.35
CA GLY A 162 -0.78 0.19 -11.28
C GLY A 162 -2.15 0.01 -10.61
N ASN A 163 -2.52 0.85 -9.66
CA ASN A 163 -3.88 0.82 -9.09
C ASN A 163 -4.97 1.25 -10.09
N PHE A 164 -4.66 2.16 -11.03
CA PHE A 164 -5.57 2.50 -12.12
C PHE A 164 -5.63 1.37 -13.15
N ASP A 165 -4.48 0.82 -13.54
CA ASP A 165 -4.39 -0.23 -14.56
C ASP A 165 -5.10 -1.52 -14.12
N GLU A 166 -4.97 -1.90 -12.84
CA GLU A 166 -5.64 -3.08 -12.25
C GLU A 166 -7.06 -2.78 -11.75
N GLY A 167 -7.41 -1.52 -11.54
CA GLY A 167 -8.69 -1.10 -10.95
C GLY A 167 -8.80 -1.43 -9.46
N GLN A 168 -7.69 -1.28 -8.72
CA GLN A 168 -7.60 -1.59 -7.30
C GLN A 168 -8.02 -0.41 -6.41
N VAL A 169 -8.64 -0.73 -5.26
CA VAL A 169 -9.12 0.28 -4.30
C VAL A 169 -8.05 0.79 -3.33
N ASN A 170 -6.78 0.41 -3.50
CA ASN A 170 -5.74 0.74 -2.52
C ASN A 170 -5.44 2.25 -2.46
N LEU A 171 -5.75 3.03 -3.50
CA LEU A 171 -5.66 4.49 -3.44
C LEU A 171 -6.69 5.09 -2.47
N VAL A 172 -7.88 4.47 -2.34
CA VAL A 172 -8.86 4.87 -1.32
C VAL A 172 -8.31 4.58 0.08
N LEU A 173 -7.65 3.43 0.27
CA LEU A 173 -6.97 3.12 1.54
C LEU A 173 -5.85 4.12 1.83
N LEU A 174 -5.09 4.52 0.81
CA LEU A 174 -4.04 5.53 0.93
C LEU A 174 -4.64 6.88 1.37
N ALA A 175 -5.76 7.31 0.78
CA ALA A 175 -6.48 8.50 1.21
C ALA A 175 -6.90 8.42 2.68
N MET A 176 -7.46 7.28 3.10
CA MET A 176 -7.83 7.03 4.50
C MET A 176 -6.61 7.05 5.43
N SER A 177 -5.43 6.57 4.98
CA SER A 177 -4.17 6.70 5.74
C SER A 177 -3.77 8.15 5.93
N GLY A 178 -3.92 8.99 4.91
CA GLY A 178 -3.65 10.43 5.01
C GLY A 178 -4.60 11.13 5.99
N VAL A 179 -5.90 10.82 5.90
CA VAL A 179 -6.92 11.29 6.85
C VAL A 179 -6.57 10.84 8.26
N TRP A 180 -6.25 9.57 8.46
CA TRP A 180 -5.83 9.02 9.75
C TRP A 180 -4.58 9.75 10.29
N LEU A 181 -3.54 9.94 9.45
CA LEU A 181 -2.31 10.64 9.86
C LEU A 181 -2.60 12.07 10.30
N MET A 182 -3.45 12.80 9.58
CA MET A 182 -3.83 14.16 9.94
C MET A 182 -4.53 14.20 11.31
N ALA A 183 -5.42 13.24 11.60
CA ALA A 183 -6.08 13.10 12.89
C ALA A 183 -5.11 12.72 14.01
N TRP A 184 -4.18 11.80 13.71
CA TRP A 184 -3.16 11.32 14.63
C TRP A 184 -2.25 12.44 15.13
N VAL A 185 -1.74 13.27 14.21
CA VAL A 185 -0.88 14.40 14.57
C VAL A 185 -1.64 15.58 15.19
N ALA A 186 -2.96 15.66 14.98
CA ALA A 186 -3.82 16.70 15.55
C ALA A 186 -4.33 16.37 16.98
N GLY A 187 -3.83 15.31 17.61
CA GLY A 187 -4.18 14.96 18.99
C GLY A 187 -5.28 13.91 19.11
N ASP A 188 -5.13 12.79 18.43
CA ASP A 188 -5.96 11.57 18.59
C ASP A 188 -7.45 11.81 18.30
N ARG A 189 -7.76 12.51 17.20
CA ARG A 189 -9.13 12.80 16.82
C ARG A 189 -9.86 11.52 16.42
N TRP A 190 -11.04 11.30 16.97
CA TRP A 190 -11.85 10.08 16.78
C TRP A 190 -12.12 9.76 15.29
N TRP A 191 -12.31 10.78 14.43
CA TRP A 191 -12.55 10.59 13.01
C TRP A 191 -11.40 9.92 12.25
N GLY A 192 -10.14 10.05 12.76
CA GLY A 192 -9.03 9.27 12.23
C GLY A 192 -9.16 7.79 12.57
N GLY A 193 -9.64 7.47 13.78
CA GLY A 193 -9.98 6.09 14.11
C GLY A 193 -11.07 5.52 13.20
N ALA A 194 -12.13 6.30 12.95
CA ALA A 194 -13.20 5.89 12.04
C ALA A 194 -12.67 5.65 10.61
N ALA A 195 -11.82 6.54 10.08
CA ALA A 195 -11.17 6.34 8.78
C ALA A 195 -10.35 5.04 8.74
N LEU A 196 -9.58 4.73 9.78
CA LEU A 196 -8.84 3.48 9.89
C LEU A 196 -9.78 2.26 9.92
N GLY A 197 -10.86 2.32 10.69
CA GLY A 197 -11.84 1.24 10.79
C GLY A 197 -12.50 0.93 9.45
N ILE A 198 -12.91 1.96 8.70
CA ILE A 198 -13.44 1.82 7.35
C ILE A 198 -12.38 1.20 6.43
N ALA A 199 -11.14 1.70 6.47
CA ALA A 199 -10.06 1.18 5.64
C ALA A 199 -9.77 -0.31 5.91
N VAL A 200 -9.72 -0.73 7.16
CA VAL A 200 -9.51 -2.13 7.56
C VAL A 200 -10.71 -3.01 7.16
N ALA A 201 -11.94 -2.48 7.25
CA ALA A 201 -13.14 -3.18 6.79
C ALA A 201 -13.19 -3.35 5.25
N ILE A 202 -12.55 -2.45 4.50
CA ILE A 202 -12.37 -2.56 3.04
C ILE A 202 -11.25 -3.56 2.71
N LYS A 203 -10.12 -3.47 3.40
CA LYS A 203 -8.95 -4.34 3.17
C LYS A 203 -8.01 -4.30 4.37
N LEU A 204 -7.56 -5.46 4.86
CA LEU A 204 -6.81 -5.57 6.11
C LEU A 204 -5.40 -4.93 6.08
N LEU A 205 -4.96 -4.36 4.97
CA LEU A 205 -3.60 -3.83 4.79
C LEU A 205 -3.18 -2.78 5.84
N GLN A 206 -4.14 -2.07 6.42
CA GLN A 206 -3.88 -1.03 7.42
C GLN A 206 -4.05 -1.51 8.87
N ALA A 207 -4.34 -2.79 9.08
CA ALA A 207 -4.48 -3.36 10.43
C ALA A 207 -3.27 -3.10 11.36
N PRO A 208 -2.00 -3.05 10.89
CA PRO A 208 -0.86 -2.70 11.74
C PRO A 208 -0.99 -1.34 12.43
N LEU A 209 -1.67 -0.35 11.84
CA LEU A 209 -1.96 0.93 12.50
C LEU A 209 -2.85 0.78 13.74
N GLY A 210 -3.70 -0.25 13.78
CA GLY A 210 -4.47 -0.60 14.98
C GLY A 210 -3.56 -0.98 16.16
N LEU A 211 -2.44 -1.68 15.89
CA LEU A 211 -1.45 -1.99 16.93
C LEU A 211 -0.80 -0.73 17.51
N LEU A 212 -0.53 0.28 16.67
CA LEU A 212 -0.01 1.57 17.12
C LEU A 212 -1.00 2.28 18.05
N LEU A 213 -2.29 2.25 17.72
CA LEU A 213 -3.34 2.83 18.56
C LEU A 213 -3.45 2.13 19.92
N LEU A 214 -3.40 0.78 19.93
CA LEU A 214 -3.45 -0.03 21.14
C LEU A 214 -2.20 0.19 22.01
N TRP A 215 -1.00 0.17 21.39
CA TRP A 215 0.25 0.43 22.07
C TRP A 215 0.32 1.83 22.71
N GLY A 216 -0.20 2.85 21.95
CA GLY A 216 -0.31 4.22 22.43
C GLY A 216 -1.48 4.47 23.41
N ARG A 217 -2.32 3.45 23.68
CA ARG A 217 -3.55 3.53 24.51
C ARG A 217 -4.51 4.64 24.03
N ARG A 218 -4.63 4.80 22.71
CA ARG A 218 -5.48 5.84 22.09
C ARG A 218 -6.94 5.34 21.95
N TRP A 219 -7.57 5.07 23.08
CA TRP A 219 -8.86 4.38 23.16
C TRP A 219 -9.97 5.05 22.36
N ARG A 220 -10.00 6.39 22.26
CA ARG A 220 -10.99 7.09 21.43
C ARG A 220 -10.90 6.70 19.95
N MET A 221 -9.67 6.59 19.43
CA MET A 221 -9.45 6.17 18.04
C MET A 221 -9.69 4.66 17.89
N VAL A 222 -9.31 3.83 18.86
CA VAL A 222 -9.56 2.37 18.86
C VAL A 222 -11.06 2.09 18.80
N ILE A 223 -11.83 2.72 19.68
CA ILE A 223 -13.30 2.54 19.73
C ILE A 223 -13.92 3.02 18.42
N ALA A 224 -13.52 4.21 17.93
CA ALA A 224 -14.03 4.74 16.66
C ALA A 224 -13.70 3.83 15.47
N ALA A 225 -12.51 3.21 15.44
CA ALA A 225 -12.11 2.26 14.41
C ALA A 225 -12.96 0.97 14.50
N ALA A 226 -13.11 0.41 15.69
CA ALA A 226 -13.92 -0.79 15.91
C ALA A 226 -15.40 -0.57 15.52
N VAL A 227 -15.97 0.56 15.95
CA VAL A 227 -17.38 0.90 15.65
C VAL A 227 -17.55 1.12 14.15
N ALA A 228 -16.70 1.94 13.49
CA ALA A 228 -16.85 2.24 12.07
C ALA A 228 -16.67 0.99 11.20
N GLY A 229 -15.67 0.15 11.50
CA GLY A 229 -15.46 -1.11 10.79
C GLY A 229 -16.62 -2.11 11.00
N ALA A 230 -17.09 -2.26 12.24
CA ALA A 230 -18.23 -3.12 12.55
C ALA A 230 -19.52 -2.65 11.88
N VAL A 231 -19.83 -1.35 11.95
CA VAL A 231 -21.01 -0.77 11.29
C VAL A 231 -20.96 -1.01 9.78
N LEU A 232 -19.82 -0.81 9.13
CA LEU A 232 -19.70 -1.04 7.69
C LEU A 232 -19.98 -2.50 7.32
N TRP A 233 -19.46 -3.47 8.08
CA TRP A 233 -19.73 -4.89 7.87
C TRP A 233 -21.19 -5.27 8.15
N LEU A 234 -21.74 -4.77 9.26
CA LEU A 234 -23.12 -5.09 9.68
C LEU A 234 -24.17 -4.48 8.75
N VAL A 235 -23.89 -3.32 8.16
CA VAL A 235 -24.79 -2.69 7.19
C VAL A 235 -24.66 -3.31 5.81
N ALA A 236 -23.42 -3.64 5.40
CA ALA A 236 -23.18 -4.15 4.05
C ALA A 236 -23.65 -5.60 3.88
N VAL A 237 -23.02 -6.54 4.54
CA VAL A 237 -23.20 -7.98 4.26
C VAL A 237 -22.92 -8.85 5.50
N PRO A 238 -23.68 -8.68 6.58
CA PRO A 238 -23.42 -9.34 7.87
C PRO A 238 -23.41 -10.86 7.77
N GLN A 239 -24.20 -11.44 6.87
CA GLN A 239 -24.33 -12.89 6.66
C GLN A 239 -23.04 -13.55 6.20
N TYR A 240 -22.13 -12.82 5.54
CA TYR A 240 -20.85 -13.36 5.03
C TYR A 240 -19.65 -13.08 5.94
N LEU A 241 -19.84 -12.38 7.07
CA LEU A 241 -18.73 -12.02 7.98
C LEU A 241 -18.05 -13.26 8.57
N ALA A 242 -18.84 -14.24 9.04
CA ALA A 242 -18.31 -15.49 9.56
C ALA A 242 -17.56 -16.28 8.48
N GLU A 243 -18.08 -16.32 7.27
CA GLU A 243 -17.43 -16.99 6.15
C GLU A 243 -16.09 -16.36 5.81
N TYR A 244 -16.04 -15.02 5.73
CA TYR A 244 -14.78 -14.30 5.51
C TYR A 244 -13.74 -14.64 6.59
N ILE A 245 -14.12 -14.55 7.87
CA ILE A 245 -13.19 -14.75 8.99
C ILE A 245 -12.69 -16.19 9.07
N PHE A 246 -13.58 -17.18 8.90
CA PHE A 246 -13.25 -18.58 9.18
C PHE A 246 -12.85 -19.39 7.95
N LYS A 247 -13.19 -18.93 6.73
CA LYS A 247 -12.88 -19.67 5.51
C LYS A 247 -11.94 -18.92 4.56
N VAL A 248 -12.19 -17.61 4.30
CA VAL A 248 -11.41 -16.84 3.32
C VAL A 248 -10.10 -16.32 3.90
N ALA A 249 -10.14 -15.63 5.06
CA ALA A 249 -8.96 -15.06 5.68
C ALA A 249 -7.86 -16.08 6.01
N PRO A 250 -8.15 -17.31 6.49
CA PRO A 250 -7.12 -18.34 6.70
C PRO A 250 -6.41 -18.77 5.41
N VAL A 251 -7.10 -18.81 4.28
CA VAL A 251 -6.47 -19.13 2.98
C VAL A 251 -5.48 -18.04 2.59
N LEU A 252 -5.84 -16.76 2.84
CA LEU A 252 -4.92 -15.65 2.61
C LEU A 252 -3.67 -15.72 3.51
N ALA A 253 -3.79 -16.28 4.70
CA ALA A 253 -2.65 -16.46 5.59
C ALA A 253 -1.61 -17.47 5.06
N GLY A 254 -2.00 -18.33 4.11
CA GLY A 254 -1.13 -19.36 3.52
C GLY A 254 0.07 -18.82 2.74
N GLY A 255 -0.02 -17.60 2.22
CA GLY A 255 1.06 -16.99 1.43
C GLY A 255 1.21 -17.59 0.02
N THR A 256 2.12 -17.05 -0.77
CA THR A 256 2.50 -17.55 -2.10
C THR A 256 3.92 -17.13 -2.47
N GLY A 257 4.62 -17.97 -3.24
CA GLY A 257 5.92 -17.65 -3.84
C GLY A 257 5.82 -16.94 -5.21
N LEU A 258 4.61 -16.57 -5.67
CA LEU A 258 4.45 -15.86 -6.94
C LEU A 258 5.36 -14.62 -6.98
N PHE A 259 5.97 -14.37 -8.14
CA PHE A 259 6.95 -13.27 -8.32
C PHE A 259 6.40 -11.89 -7.93
N GLU A 260 5.10 -11.67 -8.04
CA GLU A 260 4.42 -10.41 -7.64
C GLU A 260 4.25 -10.26 -6.12
N ASN A 261 4.50 -11.31 -5.34
CA ASN A 261 4.45 -11.19 -3.89
C ASN A 261 5.76 -10.62 -3.33
N HIS A 262 5.76 -9.34 -3.02
CA HIS A 262 6.88 -8.57 -2.48
C HIS A 262 7.02 -8.63 -0.95
N SER A 263 6.29 -9.52 -0.28
CA SER A 263 6.48 -9.75 1.15
C SER A 263 7.69 -10.67 1.43
N PRO A 264 8.27 -10.65 2.64
CA PRO A 264 9.27 -11.65 3.03
C PRO A 264 8.76 -13.08 2.88
N GLY A 265 7.45 -13.29 3.05
CA GLY A 265 6.82 -14.59 2.81
C GLY A 265 6.95 -15.05 1.35
N GLY A 266 6.82 -14.13 0.40
CA GLY A 266 7.07 -14.41 -1.02
C GLY A 266 8.51 -14.82 -1.28
N THR A 267 9.48 -14.09 -0.72
CA THR A 267 10.91 -14.42 -0.81
C THR A 267 11.22 -15.81 -0.24
N VAL A 268 10.77 -16.08 0.98
CA VAL A 268 10.99 -17.37 1.64
C VAL A 268 10.34 -18.51 0.87
N ALA A 269 9.11 -18.32 0.37
CA ALA A 269 8.44 -19.32 -0.45
C ALA A 269 9.20 -19.60 -1.76
N ARG A 270 9.71 -18.59 -2.45
CA ARG A 270 10.52 -18.75 -3.66
C ARG A 270 11.82 -19.53 -3.41
N LEU A 271 12.39 -19.44 -2.21
CA LEU A 271 13.60 -20.15 -1.82
C LEU A 271 13.32 -21.60 -1.41
N ILE A 272 12.25 -21.85 -0.67
CA ILE A 272 11.95 -23.17 -0.07
C ILE A 272 11.01 -23.99 -0.97
N ASP A 273 10.04 -23.34 -1.61
CA ASP A 273 8.99 -23.94 -2.45
C ASP A 273 9.15 -23.49 -3.91
N PRO A 274 10.21 -23.90 -4.63
CA PRO A 274 10.66 -23.28 -5.90
C PRO A 274 9.65 -23.39 -7.05
N GLY A 275 8.67 -24.30 -6.99
CA GLY A 275 7.61 -24.44 -7.98
C GLY A 275 6.57 -23.31 -7.99
N THR A 276 6.61 -22.41 -6.98
CA THR A 276 5.58 -21.38 -6.77
C THR A 276 5.87 -20.05 -7.50
N PHE A 277 7.03 -19.90 -8.15
CA PHE A 277 7.46 -18.63 -8.76
C PHE A 277 6.51 -18.09 -9.85
N MET A 278 6.04 -18.96 -10.74
CA MET A 278 5.13 -18.61 -11.85
C MET A 278 3.71 -19.12 -11.64
N GLY A 279 3.46 -19.81 -10.55
CA GLY A 279 2.17 -20.44 -10.27
C GLY A 279 1.36 -19.69 -9.21
N ALA A 280 0.05 -19.61 -9.43
CA ALA A 280 -0.87 -19.04 -8.43
C ALA A 280 -1.09 -19.95 -7.22
N VAL A 281 -0.15 -20.83 -6.90
CA VAL A 281 -0.27 -21.76 -5.76
C VAL A 281 -0.24 -20.96 -4.47
N ARG A 282 -1.34 -20.99 -3.75
CA ARG A 282 -1.56 -20.27 -2.48
C ARG A 282 -1.18 -21.10 -1.25
N ASP A 283 -0.59 -22.26 -1.45
CA ASP A 283 -0.23 -23.16 -0.36
C ASP A 283 1.29 -23.27 -0.24
N THR A 284 1.83 -22.59 0.75
CA THR A 284 3.24 -22.69 1.10
C THR A 284 3.46 -23.78 2.14
N SER A 285 4.67 -24.38 2.15
CA SER A 285 5.01 -25.42 3.12
C SER A 285 4.90 -24.93 4.56
N PRO A 286 4.66 -25.82 5.54
CA PRO A 286 4.68 -25.45 6.95
C PRO A 286 5.97 -24.75 7.38
N LEU A 287 7.11 -25.16 6.85
CA LEU A 287 8.41 -24.52 7.11
C LEU A 287 8.42 -23.06 6.65
N THR A 288 7.95 -22.79 5.43
CA THR A 288 7.81 -21.43 4.89
C THR A 288 6.94 -20.57 5.80
N ARG A 289 5.80 -21.09 6.26
CA ARG A 289 4.89 -20.37 7.16
C ARG A 289 5.55 -20.03 8.50
N VAL A 290 6.26 -20.98 9.11
CA VAL A 290 6.97 -20.77 10.39
C VAL A 290 8.04 -19.68 10.24
N ILE A 291 8.88 -19.77 9.20
CA ILE A 291 9.95 -18.78 8.95
C ILE A 291 9.33 -17.39 8.68
N THR A 292 8.31 -17.31 7.83
CA THR A 292 7.63 -16.05 7.52
C THR A 292 7.01 -15.42 8.75
N THR A 293 6.34 -16.23 9.59
CA THR A 293 5.78 -15.74 10.85
C THR A 293 6.86 -15.23 11.79
N ALA A 294 7.98 -15.93 11.89
CA ALA A 294 9.12 -15.49 12.72
C ALA A 294 9.69 -14.15 12.22
N ILE A 295 9.85 -13.97 10.90
CA ILE A 295 10.30 -12.70 10.29
C ILE A 295 9.30 -11.58 10.58
N ALA A 296 8.00 -11.82 10.42
CA ALA A 296 6.95 -10.85 10.67
C ALA A 296 6.94 -10.39 12.14
N LEU A 297 7.01 -11.34 13.08
CA LEU A 297 7.09 -11.03 14.51
C LEU A 297 8.37 -10.27 14.88
N ALA A 298 9.50 -10.65 14.28
CA ALA A 298 10.77 -9.95 14.48
C ALA A 298 10.70 -8.51 13.96
N ALA A 299 10.15 -8.28 12.77
CA ALA A 299 10.00 -6.95 12.19
C ALA A 299 9.10 -6.05 13.07
N LEU A 300 7.98 -6.58 13.57
CA LEU A 300 7.13 -5.87 14.53
C LEU A 300 7.88 -5.58 15.85
N ALA A 301 8.52 -6.59 16.42
CA ALA A 301 9.26 -6.45 17.68
C ALA A 301 10.36 -5.39 17.56
N ILE A 302 11.13 -5.40 16.47
CA ILE A 302 12.17 -4.40 16.20
C ILE A 302 11.55 -3.01 16.08
N THR A 303 10.42 -2.88 15.37
CA THR A 303 9.73 -1.60 15.18
C THR A 303 9.34 -0.99 16.54
N PHE A 304 8.60 -1.74 17.37
CA PHE A 304 8.15 -1.26 18.68
C PHE A 304 9.31 -1.09 19.68
N TRP A 305 10.34 -1.95 19.59
CA TRP A 305 11.57 -1.78 20.40
C TRP A 305 12.32 -0.48 20.08
N VAL A 306 12.41 -0.12 18.80
CA VAL A 306 13.05 1.15 18.38
C VAL A 306 12.21 2.35 18.79
N MET A 307 10.88 2.25 18.71
CA MET A 307 9.95 3.30 19.13
C MET A 307 9.98 3.51 20.66
N LYS A 308 10.32 2.49 21.45
CA LYS A 308 10.45 2.47 22.93
C LYS A 308 9.17 2.84 23.69
N ARG A 309 8.60 4.01 23.43
CA ARG A 309 7.38 4.56 24.05
C ARG A 309 6.60 5.41 23.06
N PRO A 310 5.27 5.50 23.23
CA PRO A 310 4.44 6.39 22.41
C PRO A 310 4.86 7.85 22.54
N ARG A 311 4.92 8.55 21.43
CA ARG A 311 5.24 9.98 21.37
C ARG A 311 3.96 10.82 21.34
N ASP A 312 4.04 12.01 21.93
CA ASP A 312 2.94 12.97 21.95
C ASP A 312 3.22 14.20 21.06
N ASP A 313 4.48 14.40 20.70
CA ASP A 313 4.87 15.46 19.78
C ASP A 313 4.51 15.11 18.32
N ARG A 314 4.30 16.15 17.51
CA ARG A 314 3.86 15.99 16.11
C ARG A 314 4.86 15.21 15.26
N VAL A 315 6.16 15.48 15.42
CA VAL A 315 7.20 14.84 14.60
C VAL A 315 7.34 13.38 14.97
N GLY A 316 7.39 13.09 16.28
CA GLY A 316 7.43 11.73 16.78
C GLY A 316 6.24 10.88 16.28
N ARG A 317 5.02 11.41 16.36
CA ARG A 317 3.81 10.75 15.84
C ARG A 317 3.88 10.47 14.33
N MET A 318 4.41 11.40 13.54
CA MET A 318 4.59 11.18 12.10
C MET A 318 5.59 10.05 11.83
N LEU A 319 6.70 10.01 12.55
CA LEU A 319 7.72 8.97 12.40
C LEU A 319 7.23 7.59 12.86
N GLU A 320 6.48 7.52 13.98
CA GLU A 320 5.81 6.29 14.43
C GLU A 320 4.84 5.75 13.38
N ALA A 321 4.01 6.64 12.82
CA ALA A 321 3.10 6.29 11.73
C ALA A 321 3.85 5.76 10.50
N ALA A 322 4.93 6.44 10.10
CA ALA A 322 5.77 6.03 8.98
C ALA A 322 6.39 4.63 9.21
N ALA A 323 6.89 4.36 10.41
CA ALA A 323 7.49 3.05 10.74
C ALA A 323 6.46 1.92 10.72
N VAL A 324 5.26 2.16 11.27
CA VAL A 324 4.20 1.14 11.33
C VAL A 324 3.56 0.89 9.96
N VAL A 325 3.42 1.92 9.10
CA VAL A 325 2.98 1.69 7.72
C VAL A 325 4.06 0.96 6.92
N ALA A 326 5.34 1.32 7.09
CA ALA A 326 6.43 0.68 6.37
C ALA A 326 6.64 -0.80 6.76
N VAL A 327 6.37 -1.19 8.03
CA VAL A 327 6.45 -2.59 8.45
C VAL A 327 5.26 -3.42 7.95
N GLY A 328 4.14 -2.79 7.60
CA GLY A 328 2.93 -3.47 7.14
C GLY A 328 3.17 -4.52 6.05
N PRO A 329 3.80 -4.19 4.91
CA PRO A 329 4.13 -5.16 3.88
C PRO A 329 5.12 -6.25 4.30
N LEU A 330 5.97 -6.00 5.31
CA LEU A 330 6.91 -6.98 5.86
C LEU A 330 6.22 -8.04 6.72
N VAL A 331 5.06 -7.71 7.29
CA VAL A 331 4.30 -8.64 8.14
C VAL A 331 3.13 -9.29 7.41
N ALA A 332 2.81 -8.80 6.23
CA ALA A 332 1.75 -9.36 5.40
C ALA A 332 2.18 -10.68 4.75
N SER A 333 1.28 -11.65 4.66
CA SER A 333 1.50 -12.89 3.90
C SER A 333 1.52 -12.63 2.38
N TYR A 334 0.80 -11.58 1.94
CA TYR A 334 0.77 -11.09 0.57
C TYR A 334 1.03 -9.61 0.50
N SER A 335 1.90 -9.20 -0.40
CA SER A 335 2.18 -7.79 -0.68
C SER A 335 2.37 -7.60 -2.17
N TRP A 336 1.24 -7.42 -2.88
CA TRP A 336 1.24 -7.15 -4.33
C TRP A 336 1.81 -5.77 -4.64
N GLY A 337 2.30 -5.57 -5.85
CA GLY A 337 2.81 -4.28 -6.31
C GLY A 337 1.86 -3.11 -6.04
N THR A 338 0.56 -3.30 -6.30
CA THR A 338 -0.48 -2.30 -6.05
C THR A 338 -0.69 -1.98 -4.56
N HIS A 339 -0.42 -2.93 -3.64
CA HIS A 339 -0.50 -2.69 -2.18
C HIS A 339 0.60 -1.74 -1.69
N LEU A 340 1.76 -1.74 -2.38
CA LEU A 340 2.91 -0.92 -2.01
C LEU A 340 2.65 0.58 -2.17
N VAL A 341 1.53 0.97 -2.77
CA VAL A 341 1.10 2.37 -2.82
C VAL A 341 0.96 3.00 -1.43
N LEU A 342 0.64 2.20 -0.39
CA LEU A 342 0.55 2.67 0.99
C LEU A 342 1.90 3.19 1.53
N LEU A 343 3.03 2.76 0.95
CA LEU A 343 4.36 3.25 1.30
C LEU A 343 4.58 4.72 0.92
N LEU A 344 3.70 5.32 0.13
CA LEU A 344 3.75 6.77 -0.11
C LEU A 344 3.62 7.59 1.17
N LEU A 345 2.89 7.11 2.17
CA LEU A 345 2.80 7.80 3.45
C LEU A 345 4.17 7.89 4.13
N PRO A 346 4.90 6.80 4.42
CA PRO A 346 6.25 6.89 4.98
C PRO A 346 7.24 7.60 4.03
N ILE A 347 7.15 7.40 2.72
CA ILE A 347 8.02 8.10 1.75
C ILE A 347 7.88 9.62 1.90
N LEU A 348 6.66 10.17 1.95
CA LEU A 348 6.45 11.61 2.08
C LEU A 348 6.86 12.14 3.46
N VAL A 349 6.49 11.44 4.53
CA VAL A 349 6.86 11.81 5.91
C VAL A 349 8.38 11.86 6.06
N LEU A 350 9.07 10.79 5.65
CA LEU A 350 10.52 10.66 5.80
C LEU A 350 11.27 11.62 4.87
N SER A 351 10.80 11.86 3.65
CA SER A 351 11.40 12.84 2.74
C SER A 351 11.36 14.25 3.33
N VAL A 352 10.20 14.68 3.85
CA VAL A 352 10.05 16.00 4.48
C VAL A 352 10.91 16.10 5.73
N TRP A 353 10.92 15.05 6.57
CA TRP A 353 11.76 15.00 7.78
C TRP A 353 13.25 15.07 7.40
N ALA A 354 13.71 14.23 6.48
CA ALA A 354 15.11 14.16 6.05
C ALA A 354 15.62 15.47 5.44
N VAL A 355 14.81 16.12 4.60
CA VAL A 355 15.16 17.44 4.04
C VAL A 355 15.31 18.49 5.12
N ARG A 356 14.39 18.55 6.11
CA ARG A 356 14.45 19.51 7.22
C ARG A 356 15.65 19.30 8.14
N HIS A 357 16.03 18.04 8.39
CA HIS A 357 17.16 17.67 9.25
C HIS A 357 18.46 17.47 8.48
N ARG A 358 18.45 17.66 7.14
CA ARG A 358 19.60 17.43 6.24
C ARG A 358 20.17 16.00 6.37
N ASP A 359 19.29 15.05 6.60
CA ASP A 359 19.68 13.65 6.77
C ASP A 359 19.68 12.92 5.41
N TRP A 360 20.82 12.95 4.76
CA TRP A 360 21.00 12.39 3.41
C TRP A 360 20.96 10.86 3.41
N VAL A 361 21.27 10.22 4.53
CA VAL A 361 21.21 8.75 4.63
C VAL A 361 19.75 8.31 4.62
N VAL A 362 18.90 8.94 5.43
CA VAL A 362 17.45 8.65 5.42
C VAL A 362 16.85 8.97 4.06
N LEU A 363 17.19 10.12 3.47
CA LEU A 363 16.69 10.49 2.14
C LEU A 363 17.15 9.50 1.05
N GLY A 364 18.42 9.05 1.11
CA GLY A 364 18.97 8.05 0.19
C GLY A 364 18.28 6.71 0.29
N LEU A 365 17.98 6.23 1.51
CA LEU A 365 17.22 4.99 1.72
C LEU A 365 15.79 5.09 1.20
N VAL A 366 15.12 6.24 1.41
CA VAL A 366 13.78 6.50 0.87
C VAL A 366 13.80 6.52 -0.65
N ALA A 367 14.77 7.22 -1.25
CA ALA A 367 14.94 7.27 -2.71
C ALA A 367 15.24 5.90 -3.31
N LEU A 368 16.11 5.11 -2.66
CA LEU A 368 16.40 3.72 -3.05
C LEU A 368 15.13 2.86 -3.00
N GLY A 369 14.38 2.94 -1.90
CA GLY A 369 13.14 2.18 -1.74
C GLY A 369 12.10 2.56 -2.81
N TRP A 370 11.93 3.86 -3.08
CA TRP A 370 11.05 4.34 -4.14
C TRP A 370 11.49 3.85 -5.53
N ALA A 371 12.78 3.88 -5.82
CA ALA A 371 13.33 3.45 -7.11
C ALA A 371 13.20 1.93 -7.33
N LEU A 372 13.41 1.13 -6.30
CA LEU A 372 13.29 -0.33 -6.39
C LEU A 372 11.83 -0.76 -6.58
N ILE A 373 10.89 -0.11 -5.88
CA ILE A 373 9.46 -0.45 -5.96
C ILE A 373 8.82 0.11 -7.24
N GLY A 374 9.16 1.31 -7.66
CA GLY A 374 8.62 1.96 -8.86
C GLY A 374 9.36 1.54 -10.14
N PRO A 375 10.40 2.27 -10.56
CA PRO A 375 11.15 1.96 -11.78
C PRO A 375 11.73 0.54 -11.83
N GLY A 376 12.15 -0.01 -10.69
CA GLY A 376 12.68 -1.36 -10.61
C GLY A 376 11.64 -2.42 -10.95
N HIS A 377 10.40 -2.25 -10.48
CA HIS A 377 9.30 -3.13 -10.85
C HIS A 377 8.97 -3.04 -12.34
N ASN A 378 8.91 -1.85 -12.92
CA ASN A 378 8.68 -1.67 -14.35
C ASN A 378 9.77 -2.35 -15.18
N TRP A 379 11.02 -2.22 -14.77
CA TRP A 379 12.13 -2.89 -15.44
C TRP A 379 11.98 -4.42 -15.36
N PHE A 380 11.62 -4.96 -14.20
CA PHE A 380 11.33 -6.39 -14.03
C PHE A 380 10.23 -6.85 -15.01
N GLN A 381 9.10 -6.13 -15.10
CA GLN A 381 8.01 -6.47 -16.01
C GLN A 381 8.46 -6.44 -17.48
N LEU A 382 9.22 -5.44 -17.91
CA LEU A 382 9.78 -5.36 -19.25
C LEU A 382 10.69 -6.54 -19.58
N VAL A 383 11.55 -6.93 -18.63
CA VAL A 383 12.48 -8.06 -18.79
C VAL A 383 11.70 -9.38 -18.83
N LEU A 384 10.70 -9.55 -17.97
CA LEU A 384 9.83 -10.74 -17.93
C LEU A 384 9.11 -10.93 -19.28
N VAL A 385 8.46 -9.88 -19.78
CA VAL A 385 7.72 -9.93 -21.05
C VAL A 385 8.65 -10.13 -22.26
N SER A 386 9.87 -9.60 -22.20
CA SER A 386 10.85 -9.74 -23.29
C SER A 386 11.31 -11.20 -23.52
N GLY A 387 11.17 -12.06 -22.51
CA GLY A 387 11.66 -13.44 -22.51
C GLY A 387 13.19 -13.58 -22.61
N ARG A 388 13.93 -12.49 -22.40
CA ARG A 388 15.40 -12.48 -22.57
C ARG A 388 16.18 -12.87 -21.32
N ALA A 389 15.56 -12.75 -20.14
CA ALA A 389 16.21 -13.08 -18.88
C ALA A 389 16.08 -14.57 -18.56
N ASN A 390 17.11 -15.11 -17.92
CA ASN A 390 17.03 -16.44 -17.34
C ASN A 390 16.29 -16.42 -15.98
N MET A 391 15.92 -17.61 -15.48
CA MET A 391 15.14 -17.73 -14.24
C MET A 391 15.87 -17.21 -13.00
N VAL A 392 17.21 -17.19 -12.98
CA VAL A 392 17.99 -16.64 -11.85
C VAL A 392 17.86 -15.12 -11.82
N GLU A 393 18.00 -14.47 -12.97
CA GLU A 393 17.82 -13.03 -13.11
C GLU A 393 16.41 -12.60 -12.72
N LEU A 394 15.39 -13.29 -13.20
CA LEU A 394 13.99 -12.99 -12.85
C LEU A 394 13.74 -13.15 -11.34
N ARG A 395 14.29 -14.18 -10.71
CA ARG A 395 14.18 -14.37 -9.26
C ARG A 395 14.85 -13.24 -8.47
N LEU A 396 16.05 -12.82 -8.88
CA LEU A 396 16.75 -11.71 -8.22
C LEU A 396 15.98 -10.40 -8.37
N MET A 397 15.43 -10.13 -9.55
CA MET A 397 14.66 -8.91 -9.79
C MET A 397 13.31 -8.91 -9.04
N ALA A 398 12.68 -10.07 -8.83
CA ALA A 398 11.46 -10.18 -8.03
C ALA A 398 11.66 -9.73 -6.57
N GLU A 399 12.92 -9.71 -6.08
CA GLU A 399 13.24 -9.23 -4.74
C GLU A 399 13.36 -7.70 -4.63
N PHE A 400 13.28 -6.94 -5.72
CA PHE A 400 13.33 -5.48 -5.67
C PHE A 400 12.25 -4.88 -4.77
N GLY A 401 11.04 -5.46 -4.79
CA GLY A 401 9.96 -5.01 -3.93
C GLY A 401 10.30 -5.14 -2.44
N VAL A 402 10.71 -6.33 -1.98
CA VAL A 402 11.04 -6.56 -0.55
C VAL A 402 12.25 -5.75 -0.11
N LEU A 403 13.26 -5.58 -0.97
CA LEU A 403 14.42 -4.73 -0.69
C LEU A 403 14.01 -3.26 -0.57
N GLY A 404 13.12 -2.79 -1.45
CA GLY A 404 12.59 -1.43 -1.40
C GLY A 404 11.78 -1.17 -0.13
N ILE A 405 10.90 -2.10 0.26
CA ILE A 405 10.14 -2.03 1.51
C ILE A 405 11.09 -1.97 2.71
N THR A 406 12.12 -2.84 2.72
CA THR A 406 13.10 -2.91 3.81
C THR A 406 13.90 -1.60 3.91
N ALA A 407 14.27 -0.98 2.79
CA ALA A 407 14.98 0.30 2.78
C ALA A 407 14.13 1.42 3.39
N ILE A 408 12.83 1.51 3.04
CA ILE A 408 11.91 2.50 3.59
C ILE A 408 11.69 2.27 5.09
N TRP A 409 11.51 1.02 5.51
CA TRP A 409 11.38 0.66 6.93
C TRP A 409 12.64 1.00 7.72
N ALA A 410 13.82 0.66 7.21
CA ALA A 410 15.10 1.01 7.84
C ALA A 410 15.27 2.53 7.96
N ALA A 411 14.88 3.30 6.92
CA ALA A 411 14.86 4.75 6.94
C ALA A 411 13.97 5.29 8.08
N ALA A 412 12.79 4.71 8.28
CA ALA A 412 11.87 5.11 9.34
C ALA A 412 12.45 4.83 10.74
N LEU A 413 13.04 3.64 10.94
CA LEU A 413 13.68 3.30 12.21
C LEU A 413 14.89 4.20 12.51
N LEU A 414 15.67 4.52 11.48
CA LEU A 414 16.82 5.41 11.61
C LEU A 414 16.37 6.83 11.97
N ALA A 415 15.33 7.36 11.33
CA ALA A 415 14.75 8.66 11.62
C ALA A 415 14.25 8.74 13.08
N ILE A 416 13.55 7.69 13.58
CA ILE A 416 13.09 7.61 14.97
C ILE A 416 14.28 7.65 15.96
N ARG A 417 15.37 6.93 15.66
CA ARG A 417 16.57 6.93 16.53
C ARG A 417 17.28 8.26 16.57
N ARG A 418 17.26 9.02 15.49
CA ARG A 418 17.92 10.33 15.37
C ARG A 418 17.06 11.48 15.88
N GLU A 419 15.73 11.30 15.93
CA GLU A 419 14.83 12.31 16.48
C GLU A 419 14.89 12.29 18.01
N PRO A 420 15.32 13.40 18.65
CA PRO A 420 15.42 13.45 20.09
C PRO A 420 14.05 13.23 20.75
N LEU A 421 14.05 12.53 21.88
CA LEU A 421 12.85 12.42 22.69
C LEU A 421 12.60 13.81 23.28
N SER A 422 11.49 14.46 22.92
CA SER A 422 11.08 15.69 23.57
C SER A 422 10.99 15.47 25.07
N ALA A 423 11.67 16.31 25.86
CA ALA A 423 11.45 16.31 27.28
C ALA A 423 9.96 16.55 27.54
N ARG A 424 9.33 15.75 28.40
CA ARG A 424 7.94 16.00 28.79
C ARG A 424 7.90 17.37 29.45
N SER A 425 7.30 18.35 28.79
CA SER A 425 6.91 19.62 29.43
C SER A 425 5.75 19.39 30.37
#